data_72724491de9e4022f4aa91690c7b4919
#
_entry.id   72724491de9e4022f4aa91690c7b4919
#
_cell.length_a   1.000
_cell.length_b   1.000
_cell.length_c   1.000
_cell.angle_alpha   90.00
_cell.angle_beta   90.00
_cell.angle_gamma   90.00
#
_symmetry.space_group_name_H-M   'P 1'
#
loop_
_entity.id
_entity.type
_entity.pdbx_description
1 polymer ?
#
loop_
_entity_poly.entity_id
_entity_poly.type
_entity_poly.pdbx_seq_one_letter_code
_entity_poly.pdbx_strand_id
1 'polypeptide(L)'
;MKTTRFLLPFVHGVDLRAIEQAVVFAKSHGAMLVPLVLIRDPEKRRKGVRLEYIQQSKDFLETVKHKASRYAVPIERLEVFTSDVVQSINLVAGEMECEGILLFIGRKGGILLQYQEMKRLLEMPSCKLHIIHLKANSPESLIDKLRQRFSDWLSGRRQKQEEPLWRQESHEDDVVIAYERC
;
A
#
# COMPACT_ATOMS: atom_id res chain seq x y z
N MET A 1 22.75 -15.22 -1.45
CA MET A 1 21.28 -15.39 -1.64
C MET A 1 20.74 -14.09 -2.23
N LYS A 2 19.99 -14.15 -3.34
CA LYS A 2 19.40 -12.95 -3.95
C LYS A 2 18.19 -12.53 -3.10
N THR A 3 18.19 -11.31 -2.57
CA THR A 3 17.08 -10.82 -1.77
C THR A 3 15.92 -10.44 -2.69
N THR A 4 14.78 -11.06 -2.53
CA THR A 4 13.54 -10.70 -3.24
C THR A 4 13.16 -9.26 -2.93
N ARG A 5 12.78 -8.48 -3.96
CA ARG A 5 12.41 -7.07 -3.83
C ARG A 5 11.04 -6.81 -4.46
N PHE A 6 10.20 -6.04 -3.76
CA PHE A 6 8.93 -5.54 -4.31
C PHE A 6 8.94 -4.02 -4.35
N LEU A 7 8.60 -3.48 -5.52
CA LEU A 7 8.53 -2.04 -5.73
C LEU A 7 7.15 -1.51 -5.30
N LEU A 8 7.14 -0.44 -4.51
CA LEU A 8 5.94 0.28 -4.10
C LEU A 8 5.98 1.70 -4.66
N PRO A 9 5.42 1.95 -5.86
CA PRO A 9 5.45 3.27 -6.46
C PRO A 9 4.42 4.22 -5.83
N PHE A 10 4.82 5.48 -5.67
CA PHE A 10 4.03 6.56 -5.11
C PHE A 10 4.14 7.84 -5.93
N VAL A 11 3.01 8.43 -6.28
CA VAL A 11 2.90 9.74 -6.95
C VAL A 11 2.09 10.73 -6.13
N HIS A 12 1.02 10.28 -5.49
CA HIS A 12 0.12 11.13 -4.72
C HIS A 12 -0.77 10.33 -3.76
N GLY A 13 -1.26 11.02 -2.74
CA GLY A 13 -2.30 10.48 -1.84
C GLY A 13 -1.79 9.39 -0.91
N VAL A 14 -1.34 9.77 0.29
CA VAL A 14 -0.90 8.79 1.29
C VAL A 14 -2.10 8.00 1.81
N ASP A 15 -2.15 6.68 1.57
CA ASP A 15 -3.14 5.77 2.13
C ASP A 15 -2.46 4.77 3.08
N LEU A 16 -2.81 4.85 4.36
CA LEU A 16 -2.19 4.04 5.42
C LEU A 16 -2.46 2.54 5.26
N ARG A 17 -3.60 2.17 4.69
CA ARG A 17 -3.98 0.77 4.48
C ARG A 17 -3.17 0.17 3.33
N ALA A 18 -3.00 0.93 2.24
CA ALA A 18 -2.15 0.50 1.14
C ALA A 18 -0.71 0.27 1.61
N ILE A 19 -0.17 1.18 2.40
CA ILE A 19 1.17 1.06 2.97
C ILE A 19 1.27 -0.16 3.89
N GLU A 20 0.29 -0.36 4.77
CA GLU A 20 0.28 -1.50 5.68
C GLU A 20 0.22 -2.83 4.93
N GLN A 21 -0.67 -2.94 3.94
CA GLN A 21 -0.78 -4.13 3.09
C GLN A 21 0.50 -4.39 2.28
N ALA A 22 1.18 -3.35 1.77
CA ALA A 22 2.47 -3.49 1.11
C ALA A 22 3.54 -4.08 2.05
N VAL A 23 3.60 -3.60 3.29
CA VAL A 23 4.54 -4.10 4.29
C VAL A 23 4.22 -5.54 4.69
N VAL A 24 2.94 -5.87 4.92
CA VAL A 24 2.50 -7.23 5.23
C VAL A 24 2.81 -8.19 4.07
N PHE A 25 2.57 -7.76 2.83
CA PHE A 25 2.89 -8.52 1.63
C PHE A 25 4.39 -8.81 1.52
N ALA A 26 5.24 -7.80 1.69
CA ALA A 26 6.69 -7.98 1.67
C ALA A 26 7.16 -8.93 2.79
N LYS A 27 6.59 -8.81 4.00
CA LYS A 27 6.89 -9.70 5.12
C LYS A 27 6.55 -11.15 4.83
N SER A 28 5.36 -11.42 4.28
CA SER A 28 4.90 -12.79 3.97
C SER A 28 5.78 -13.49 2.93
N HIS A 29 6.46 -12.71 2.07
CA HIS A 29 7.40 -13.22 1.07
C HIS A 29 8.86 -13.20 1.53
N GLY A 30 9.16 -12.79 2.76
CA GLY A 30 10.54 -12.63 3.25
C GLY A 30 11.35 -11.63 2.40
N ALA A 31 10.69 -10.63 1.85
CA ALA A 31 11.21 -9.73 0.83
C ALA A 31 11.54 -8.34 1.39
N MET A 32 12.38 -7.61 0.68
CA MET A 32 12.62 -6.19 0.86
C MET A 32 11.54 -5.38 0.15
N LEU A 33 11.04 -4.33 0.79
CA LEU A 33 10.14 -3.37 0.16
C LEU A 33 10.94 -2.16 -0.34
N VAL A 34 10.71 -1.77 -1.59
CA VAL A 34 11.35 -0.61 -2.24
C VAL A 34 10.29 0.47 -2.47
N PRO A 35 10.04 1.37 -1.51
CA PRO A 35 9.17 2.52 -1.73
C PRO A 35 9.86 3.49 -2.71
N LEU A 36 9.19 3.75 -3.83
CA LEU A 36 9.64 4.63 -4.89
C LEU A 36 8.75 5.85 -4.99
N VAL A 37 9.25 7.00 -4.59
CA VAL A 37 8.59 8.29 -4.79
C VAL A 37 8.92 8.84 -6.17
N LEU A 38 7.89 9.22 -6.92
CA LEU A 38 8.00 9.80 -8.25
C LEU A 38 7.52 11.25 -8.21
N ILE A 39 8.47 12.17 -8.32
CA ILE A 39 8.21 13.61 -8.33
C ILE A 39 8.19 14.06 -9.77
N ARG A 40 7.03 14.53 -10.24
CA ARG A 40 6.89 15.02 -11.61
C ARG A 40 7.69 16.31 -11.80
N ASP A 41 8.61 16.29 -12.76
CA ASP A 41 9.40 17.45 -13.11
C ASP A 41 8.53 18.52 -13.78
N PRO A 42 8.57 19.77 -13.28
CA PRO A 42 7.78 20.86 -13.82
C PRO A 42 8.41 21.52 -15.06
N GLU A 43 9.47 20.98 -15.68
CA GLU A 43 10.15 21.64 -16.81
C GLU A 43 9.20 22.12 -17.94
N LYS A 44 8.02 21.48 -18.07
CA LYS A 44 6.98 21.91 -18.99
C LYS A 44 6.00 22.94 -18.41
N ARG A 45 6.07 23.24 -17.12
CA ARG A 45 5.22 24.25 -16.46
C ARG A 45 6.14 25.18 -15.67
N ARG A 46 6.21 26.45 -16.04
CA ARG A 46 7.00 27.55 -15.39
C ARG A 46 6.76 27.76 -13.89
N LYS A 47 6.30 26.76 -13.17
CA LYS A 47 6.04 26.78 -11.72
C LYS A 47 6.80 25.60 -11.14
N GLY A 48 7.80 25.88 -10.30
CA GLY A 48 8.59 24.88 -9.61
C GLY A 48 7.79 23.77 -8.91
N VAL A 49 8.45 22.73 -8.43
CA VAL A 49 7.82 21.63 -7.68
C VAL A 49 7.02 22.23 -6.52
N ARG A 50 5.74 21.90 -6.43
CA ARG A 50 4.91 22.40 -5.34
C ARG A 50 5.37 21.76 -4.03
N LEU A 51 5.57 22.58 -3.01
CA LEU A 51 5.96 22.14 -1.66
C LEU A 51 5.07 21.02 -1.13
N GLU A 52 3.79 21.01 -1.50
CA GLU A 52 2.80 19.98 -1.13
C GLU A 52 3.23 18.59 -1.59
N TYR A 53 3.77 18.44 -2.81
CA TYR A 53 4.24 17.15 -3.32
C TYR A 53 5.49 16.65 -2.56
N ILE A 54 6.39 17.56 -2.24
CA ILE A 54 7.59 17.25 -1.45
C ILE A 54 7.16 16.79 -0.05
N GLN A 55 6.19 17.49 0.55
CA GLN A 55 5.71 17.11 1.88
C GLN A 55 5.01 15.75 1.84
N GLN A 56 4.10 15.51 0.89
CA GLN A 56 3.45 14.20 0.74
C GLN A 56 4.44 13.06 0.50
N SER A 57 5.51 13.31 -0.25
CA SER A 57 6.59 12.36 -0.48
C SER A 57 7.31 11.98 0.81
N LYS A 58 7.65 12.97 1.63
CA LYS A 58 8.26 12.75 2.95
C LYS A 58 7.33 11.98 3.88
N ASP A 59 6.07 12.38 3.96
CA ASP A 59 5.05 11.74 4.80
C ASP A 59 4.86 10.27 4.40
N PHE A 60 4.83 9.99 3.09
CA PHE A 60 4.78 8.63 2.57
C PHE A 60 5.99 7.80 3.01
N LEU A 61 7.20 8.29 2.75
CA LEU A 61 8.44 7.56 3.08
C LEU A 61 8.60 7.31 4.60
N GLU A 62 8.27 8.31 5.43
CA GLU A 62 8.34 8.14 6.88
C GLU A 62 7.25 7.17 7.38
N THR A 63 6.06 7.19 6.77
CA THR A 63 4.99 6.23 7.10
C THR A 63 5.40 4.81 6.74
N VAL A 64 5.95 4.59 5.53
CA VAL A 64 6.46 3.27 5.13
C VAL A 64 7.56 2.80 6.07
N LYS A 65 8.54 3.67 6.39
CA LYS A 65 9.62 3.35 7.31
C LYS A 65 9.10 2.93 8.68
N HIS A 66 8.17 3.70 9.24
CA HIS A 66 7.58 3.40 10.55
C HIS A 66 6.84 2.05 10.54
N LYS A 67 6.01 1.80 9.53
CA LYS A 67 5.29 0.53 9.39
C LYS A 67 6.26 -0.64 9.16
N ALA A 68 7.21 -0.52 8.24
CA ALA A 68 8.20 -1.55 7.95
C ALA A 68 9.04 -1.93 9.18
N SER A 69 9.44 -0.94 9.99
CA SER A 69 10.17 -1.16 11.23
C SER A 69 9.35 -2.01 12.23
N ARG A 70 8.04 -1.75 12.37
CA ARG A 70 7.16 -2.54 13.25
C ARG A 70 7.04 -4.00 12.84
N TYR A 71 7.12 -4.29 11.55
CA TYR A 71 7.02 -5.63 10.99
C TYR A 71 8.38 -6.28 10.71
N ALA A 72 9.49 -5.59 11.05
CA ALA A 72 10.87 -6.00 10.75
C ALA A 72 11.09 -6.30 9.24
N VAL A 73 10.48 -5.50 8.36
CA VAL A 73 10.65 -5.59 6.91
C VAL A 73 11.79 -4.66 6.49
N PRO A 74 12.83 -5.16 5.78
CA PRO A 74 13.87 -4.31 5.24
C PRO A 74 13.31 -3.41 4.14
N ILE A 75 13.76 -2.15 4.10
CA ILE A 75 13.34 -1.19 3.07
C ILE A 75 14.54 -0.52 2.41
N GLU A 76 14.42 -0.20 1.12
CA GLU A 76 15.34 0.65 0.37
C GLU A 76 14.54 1.78 -0.28
N ARG A 77 14.74 3.03 0.17
CA ARG A 77 13.94 4.19 -0.23
C ARG A 77 14.53 4.86 -1.46
N LEU A 78 13.70 5.15 -2.45
CA LEU A 78 14.09 5.83 -3.68
C LEU A 78 13.20 7.03 -3.96
N GLU A 79 13.81 8.10 -4.46
CA GLU A 79 13.12 9.29 -4.95
C GLU A 79 13.65 9.61 -6.35
N VAL A 80 12.73 9.77 -7.30
CA VAL A 80 13.06 10.02 -8.71
C VAL A 80 12.27 11.22 -9.22
N PHE A 81 12.96 12.18 -9.82
CA PHE A 81 12.34 13.25 -10.60
C PHE A 81 12.12 12.74 -12.02
N THR A 82 10.89 12.88 -12.53
CA THR A 82 10.53 12.30 -13.82
C THR A 82 9.48 13.09 -14.61
N SER A 83 9.61 13.06 -15.91
CA SER A 83 8.56 13.50 -16.85
C SER A 83 7.60 12.38 -17.23
N ASP A 84 8.01 11.09 -17.14
CA ASP A 84 7.18 9.91 -17.38
C ASP A 84 7.25 8.90 -16.23
N VAL A 85 6.19 8.89 -15.44
CA VAL A 85 6.05 8.04 -14.24
C VAL A 85 6.18 6.56 -14.57
N VAL A 86 5.51 6.09 -15.64
CA VAL A 86 5.46 4.67 -16.00
C VAL A 86 6.82 4.18 -16.48
N GLN A 87 7.48 4.98 -17.32
CA GLN A 87 8.83 4.65 -17.79
C GLN A 87 9.81 4.56 -16.62
N SER A 88 9.74 5.50 -15.67
CA SER A 88 10.62 5.49 -14.50
C SER A 88 10.35 4.31 -13.57
N ILE A 89 9.08 3.93 -13.37
CA ILE A 89 8.74 2.73 -12.59
C ILE A 89 9.36 1.49 -13.22
N ASN A 90 9.19 1.31 -14.53
CA ASN A 90 9.72 0.16 -15.25
C ASN A 90 11.27 0.13 -15.24
N LEU A 91 11.91 1.28 -15.41
CA LEU A 91 13.37 1.39 -15.34
C LEU A 91 13.90 0.98 -13.97
N VAL A 92 13.36 1.60 -12.90
CA VAL A 92 13.77 1.29 -11.52
C VAL A 92 13.48 -0.17 -11.16
N ALA A 93 12.33 -0.71 -11.57
CA ALA A 93 12.01 -2.12 -11.33
C ALA A 93 13.06 -3.06 -11.96
N GLY A 94 13.54 -2.73 -13.16
CA GLY A 94 14.61 -3.47 -13.83
C GLY A 94 15.97 -3.30 -13.18
N GLU A 95 16.38 -2.06 -12.88
CA GLU A 95 17.67 -1.77 -12.26
C GLU A 95 17.82 -2.36 -10.85
N MET A 96 16.72 -2.34 -10.07
CA MET A 96 16.67 -2.92 -8.73
C MET A 96 16.41 -4.43 -8.76
N GLU A 97 16.26 -5.02 -9.93
CA GLU A 97 15.89 -6.43 -10.11
C GLU A 97 14.69 -6.82 -9.24
N CYS A 98 13.65 -5.99 -9.25
CA CYS A 98 12.44 -6.25 -8.48
C CYS A 98 11.70 -7.47 -9.06
N GLU A 99 11.23 -8.35 -8.18
CA GLU A 99 10.38 -9.49 -8.58
C GLU A 99 9.00 -9.03 -9.01
N GLY A 100 8.50 -7.96 -8.40
CA GLY A 100 7.19 -7.41 -8.75
C GLY A 100 6.96 -5.99 -8.28
N ILE A 101 5.92 -5.38 -8.84
CA ILE A 101 5.41 -4.04 -8.51
C ILE A 101 4.08 -4.20 -7.80
N LEU A 102 3.91 -3.56 -6.64
CA LEU A 102 2.66 -3.57 -5.87
C LEU A 102 1.76 -2.42 -6.34
N LEU A 103 0.56 -2.73 -6.80
CA LEU A 103 -0.45 -1.77 -7.23
C LEU A 103 -1.70 -1.89 -6.36
N PHE A 104 -2.24 -0.77 -5.91
CA PHE A 104 -3.40 -0.74 -5.05
C PHE A 104 -4.59 -0.09 -5.75
N ILE A 105 -5.75 -0.76 -5.69
CA ILE A 105 -7.01 -0.29 -6.27
C ILE A 105 -8.04 -0.15 -5.17
N GLY A 106 -8.74 0.97 -5.17
CA GLY A 106 -9.88 1.23 -4.30
C GLY A 106 -11.15 1.48 -5.11
N ARG A 107 -12.25 1.78 -4.42
CA ARG A 107 -13.56 2.08 -5.04
C ARG A 107 -13.51 3.21 -6.08
N LYS A 108 -12.63 4.19 -5.90
CA LYS A 108 -12.51 5.39 -6.76
C LYS A 108 -11.40 5.30 -7.80
N GLY A 109 -10.72 4.16 -7.92
CA GLY A 109 -9.61 3.96 -8.85
C GLY A 109 -8.29 3.63 -8.16
N GLY A 110 -7.17 4.02 -8.77
CA GLY A 110 -5.84 3.77 -8.26
C GLY A 110 -5.54 4.49 -6.94
N ILE A 111 -4.85 3.81 -6.04
CA ILE A 111 -4.34 4.32 -4.78
C ILE A 111 -2.81 4.40 -4.90
N LEU A 112 -2.20 5.49 -4.44
CA LEU A 112 -0.78 5.83 -4.59
C LEU A 112 -0.35 6.21 -6.02
N LEU A 113 -1.01 5.67 -7.05
CA LEU A 113 -0.85 6.00 -8.47
C LEU A 113 -2.18 6.43 -9.08
N GLN A 114 -2.12 7.26 -10.14
CA GLN A 114 -3.31 7.61 -10.90
C GLN A 114 -3.77 6.43 -11.76
N TYR A 115 -5.07 6.35 -12.02
CA TYR A 115 -5.66 5.28 -12.83
C TYR A 115 -5.00 5.14 -14.22
N GLN A 116 -4.68 6.25 -14.88
CA GLN A 116 -4.04 6.24 -16.19
C GLN A 116 -2.63 5.65 -16.17
N GLU A 117 -1.87 5.91 -15.10
CA GLU A 117 -0.53 5.34 -14.90
C GLU A 117 -0.60 3.84 -14.66
N MET A 118 -1.56 3.41 -13.83
CA MET A 118 -1.82 1.99 -13.60
C MET A 118 -2.22 1.26 -14.88
N LYS A 119 -3.10 1.87 -15.69
CA LYS A 119 -3.50 1.29 -16.98
C LYS A 119 -2.30 1.10 -17.91
N ARG A 120 -1.44 2.12 -18.04
CA ARG A 120 -0.22 2.03 -18.85
C ARG A 120 0.77 0.98 -18.32
N LEU A 121 0.91 0.83 -17.01
CA LEU A 121 1.73 -0.24 -16.42
C LEU A 121 1.17 -1.63 -16.72
N LEU A 122 -0.16 -1.80 -16.74
CA LEU A 122 -0.80 -3.06 -17.11
C LEU A 122 -0.60 -3.43 -18.59
N GLU A 123 -0.46 -2.43 -19.47
CA GLU A 123 -0.23 -2.63 -20.89
C GLU A 123 1.24 -3.00 -21.19
N MET A 124 2.19 -2.46 -20.43
CA MET A 124 3.64 -2.64 -20.65
C MET A 124 4.39 -2.85 -19.34
N PRO A 125 4.21 -3.98 -18.65
CA PRO A 125 4.91 -4.25 -17.41
C PRO A 125 6.36 -4.71 -17.68
N SER A 126 7.33 -4.22 -16.90
CA SER A 126 8.72 -4.69 -16.91
C SER A 126 8.95 -5.94 -16.06
N CYS A 127 8.07 -6.18 -15.08
CA CYS A 127 8.10 -7.34 -14.20
C CYS A 127 6.69 -7.71 -13.75
N LYS A 128 6.54 -8.67 -12.86
CA LYS A 128 5.23 -9.10 -12.33
C LYS A 128 4.48 -7.94 -11.67
N LEU A 129 3.17 -7.85 -11.88
CA LEU A 129 2.31 -6.87 -11.24
C LEU A 129 1.42 -7.57 -10.21
N HIS A 130 1.50 -7.11 -8.96
CA HIS A 130 0.63 -7.56 -7.88
C HIS A 130 -0.45 -6.51 -7.62
N ILE A 131 -1.69 -6.83 -7.98
CA ILE A 131 -2.82 -5.92 -7.83
C ILE A 131 -3.57 -6.28 -6.55
N ILE A 132 -3.59 -5.35 -5.61
CA ILE A 132 -4.24 -5.51 -4.31
C ILE A 132 -5.48 -4.60 -4.27
N HIS A 133 -6.64 -5.21 -4.12
CA HIS A 133 -7.89 -4.47 -4.01
C HIS A 133 -8.20 -4.15 -2.54
N LEU A 134 -8.18 -2.85 -2.19
CA LEU A 134 -8.56 -2.40 -0.85
C LEU A 134 -10.08 -2.23 -0.78
N LYS A 135 -10.73 -3.07 0.02
CA LYS A 135 -12.15 -2.90 0.34
C LYS A 135 -12.35 -1.54 1.03
N ALA A 136 -13.34 -0.76 0.60
CA ALA A 136 -13.74 0.41 1.35
C ALA A 136 -14.29 -0.07 2.70
N ASN A 137 -13.80 0.52 3.80
CA ASN A 137 -14.52 0.43 5.06
C ASN A 137 -15.87 1.08 4.82
N SER A 138 -16.90 0.29 4.53
CA SER A 138 -18.26 0.82 4.47
C SER A 138 -18.60 1.34 5.86
N PRO A 139 -19.24 2.51 6.00
CA PRO A 139 -19.75 2.98 7.29
C PRO A 139 -20.71 1.99 7.95
N GLU A 140 -21.29 1.07 7.19
CA GLU A 140 -22.06 -0.06 7.68
C GLU A 140 -21.30 -0.95 8.66
N SER A 141 -19.98 -1.19 8.43
CA SER A 141 -19.17 -1.99 9.36
C SER A 141 -18.96 -1.29 10.71
N LEU A 142 -18.94 0.05 10.76
CA LEU A 142 -18.88 0.80 12.01
C LEU A 142 -20.24 0.81 12.71
N ILE A 143 -21.33 0.93 11.94
CA ILE A 143 -22.69 0.88 12.47
C ILE A 143 -22.98 -0.54 12.97
N ASP A 144 -22.57 -1.58 12.26
CA ASP A 144 -22.73 -2.96 12.69
C ASP A 144 -21.87 -3.29 13.92
N LYS A 145 -20.63 -2.82 13.98
CA LYS A 145 -19.77 -2.94 15.17
C LYS A 145 -20.34 -2.16 16.38
N LEU A 146 -20.91 -0.99 16.15
CA LEU A 146 -21.61 -0.23 17.19
C LEU A 146 -22.92 -0.91 17.59
N ARG A 147 -23.68 -1.44 16.64
CA ARG A 147 -24.93 -2.18 16.88
C ARG A 147 -24.67 -3.47 17.66
N GLN A 148 -23.60 -4.19 17.32
CA GLN A 148 -23.18 -5.40 18.04
C GLN A 148 -22.73 -5.07 19.45
N ARG A 149 -21.93 -4.03 19.66
CA ARG A 149 -21.54 -3.55 20.99
C ARG A 149 -22.72 -3.05 21.83
N PHE A 150 -23.71 -2.40 21.19
CA PHE A 150 -24.95 -1.99 21.86
C PHE A 150 -25.86 -3.20 22.19
N SER A 151 -25.94 -4.18 21.31
CA SER A 151 -26.64 -5.43 21.56
C SER A 151 -26.00 -6.20 22.72
N ASP A 152 -24.68 -6.29 22.74
CA ASP A 152 -23.92 -6.96 23.81
C ASP A 152 -24.06 -6.20 25.15
N TRP A 153 -24.11 -4.87 25.10
CA TRP A 153 -24.34 -4.04 26.31
C TRP A 153 -25.78 -4.18 26.85
N LEU A 154 -26.78 -4.32 25.98
CA LEU A 154 -28.18 -4.57 26.35
C LEU A 154 -28.41 -6.01 26.81
N SER A 155 -27.69 -7.00 26.25
CA SER A 155 -27.75 -8.41 26.67
C SER A 155 -26.90 -8.69 27.92
N GLY A 156 -25.93 -7.87 28.23
CA GLY A 156 -24.96 -8.04 29.32
C GLY A 156 -25.49 -7.75 30.73
N ARG A 157 -26.83 -7.69 30.94
CA ARG A 157 -27.41 -7.65 32.28
C ARG A 157 -27.72 -9.01 32.88
N ARG A 158 -27.22 -10.11 32.29
CA ARG A 158 -27.27 -11.44 32.95
C ARG A 158 -26.02 -12.23 32.64
N GLN A 159 -25.34 -12.57 33.74
CA GLN A 159 -24.27 -13.54 33.93
C GLN A 159 -22.82 -13.05 33.78
N LYS A 160 -22.22 -12.85 34.96
CA LYS A 160 -20.79 -13.06 35.20
C LYS A 160 -20.45 -14.50 34.84
N GLN A 161 -19.56 -14.69 33.89
CA GLN A 161 -18.68 -15.86 33.84
C GLN A 161 -17.37 -15.43 33.19
N GLU A 162 -16.31 -15.68 33.94
CA GLU A 162 -14.92 -15.40 33.54
C GLU A 162 -14.54 -16.30 32.37
N GLU A 163 -14.07 -15.72 31.28
CA GLU A 163 -13.35 -16.45 30.20
C GLU A 163 -11.99 -15.80 29.94
N PRO A 164 -10.97 -16.64 29.62
CA PRO A 164 -9.58 -16.24 29.70
C PRO A 164 -9.06 -15.46 28.50
N LEU A 165 -8.14 -14.57 28.81
CA LEU A 165 -7.48 -13.50 28.04
C LEU A 165 -6.55 -13.96 26.90
N TRP A 166 -6.90 -14.93 26.06
CA TRP A 166 -5.99 -15.34 24.96
C TRP A 166 -6.65 -15.72 23.62
N ARG A 167 -7.73 -15.11 23.24
CA ARG A 167 -8.18 -15.22 21.85
C ARG A 167 -7.66 -14.03 21.05
N GLN A 168 -6.45 -14.20 20.47
CA GLN A 168 -5.95 -13.35 19.40
C GLN A 168 -6.95 -13.43 18.23
N GLU A 169 -7.60 -12.31 17.95
CA GLU A 169 -8.34 -12.13 16.71
C GLU A 169 -7.35 -12.11 15.54
N SER A 170 -7.30 -13.22 14.81
CA SER A 170 -6.71 -13.27 13.48
C SER A 170 -7.55 -12.38 12.56
N HIS A 171 -6.96 -11.29 12.09
CA HIS A 171 -7.48 -10.48 10.99
C HIS A 171 -7.37 -11.29 9.68
N GLU A 172 -8.30 -12.19 9.49
CA GLU A 172 -8.51 -12.92 8.25
C GLU A 172 -9.74 -12.34 7.56
N ASP A 173 -9.61 -11.30 6.73
CA ASP A 173 -10.68 -10.92 5.76
C ASP A 173 -10.22 -9.90 4.72
N ASP A 174 -8.92 -9.79 4.40
CA ASP A 174 -8.46 -9.08 3.21
C ASP A 174 -8.17 -10.09 2.10
N VAL A 175 -9.15 -10.30 1.22
CA VAL A 175 -8.96 -11.16 0.04
C VAL A 175 -7.96 -10.48 -0.89
N VAL A 176 -6.74 -10.97 -0.88
CA VAL A 176 -5.71 -10.63 -1.86
C VAL A 176 -6.00 -11.44 -3.11
N ILE A 177 -6.53 -10.81 -4.16
CA ILE A 177 -6.60 -11.43 -5.49
C ILE A 177 -5.33 -11.00 -6.22
N ALA A 178 -4.34 -11.88 -6.22
CA ALA A 178 -3.15 -11.71 -7.03
C ALA A 178 -3.43 -12.21 -8.45
N TYR A 179 -3.44 -11.30 -9.42
CA TYR A 179 -3.38 -11.68 -10.82
C TYR A 179 -1.92 -11.71 -11.25
N GLU A 180 -1.38 -12.90 -11.48
CA GLU A 180 -0.10 -13.06 -12.15
C GLU A 180 -0.34 -13.04 -13.66
N ARG A 181 0.18 -12.03 -14.37
CA ARG A 181 0.42 -12.09 -15.81
C ARG A 181 1.91 -12.27 -16.04
N CYS A 182 2.23 -13.36 -16.70
CA CYS A 182 3.54 -13.58 -17.33
C CYS A 182 3.69 -12.72 -18.57
#